data_692407b164956c10af9b48a4b0848b1c
#
_entry.id   692407b164956c10af9b48a4b0848b1c
#
_cell.length_a   1.000
_cell.length_b   1.000
_cell.length_c   1.000
_cell.angle_alpha   90.00
_cell.angle_beta   90.00
_cell.angle_gamma   90.00
#
_symmetry.space_group_name_H-M   'P 1'
#
loop_
_entity.id
_entity.type
_entity.pdbx_description
1 polymer ?
#
loop_
_entity_poly.entity_id
_entity_poly.type
_entity_poly.pdbx_seq_one_letter_code
_entity_poly.pdbx_strand_id
1 'polypeptide(L)'
;RQMCIRDRVITTINEMQSIVKQHQREGKTIGFVPTMGALHDGHLTMMKQSVSENDLTVISIFVNPLQFGPNEDFDAYPRQLDDDVAAVKKLQVDYVFHPSVDEMYPEELGIHLKVGHLAQVLEGAQRPGHFEGVVTVVNKLFNIVQPDYAYFGKKDAQQLAIVEKMVKDFNPVSYTHLRA
;
A
#
# COMPACT_ATOMS: atom_id res chain seq x y z
N ARG A 1 24.74 11.16 -7.51
CA ARG A 1 24.99 9.70 -7.28
C ARG A 1 23.73 8.96 -7.68
N GLN A 2 23.76 8.21 -8.80
CA GLN A 2 22.69 7.24 -9.06
C GLN A 2 22.80 6.15 -7.99
N MET A 3 21.84 6.10 -7.07
CA MET A 3 21.74 5.02 -6.10
C MET A 3 21.47 3.69 -6.82
N CYS A 4 22.11 2.61 -6.38
CA CYS A 4 21.84 1.27 -6.89
C CYS A 4 20.40 0.89 -6.52
N ILE A 5 19.70 0.09 -7.33
CA ILE A 5 18.29 -0.27 -7.08
C ILE A 5 18.09 -1.04 -5.78
N ARG A 6 19.10 -1.77 -5.31
CA ARG A 6 19.06 -2.44 -4.01
C ARG A 6 19.00 -1.46 -2.85
N ASP A 7 19.52 -0.24 -3.04
CA ASP A 7 19.47 0.83 -2.04
C ASP A 7 18.06 1.49 -1.95
N ARG A 8 17.13 1.11 -2.82
CA ARG A 8 15.77 1.65 -2.88
C ARG A 8 14.69 0.67 -2.37
N VAL A 9 15.03 -0.58 -2.10
CA VAL A 9 14.14 -1.56 -1.49
C VAL A 9 14.29 -1.49 0.02
N ILE A 10 13.25 -1.00 0.68
CA ILE A 10 13.20 -0.78 2.12
C ILE A 10 12.38 -1.90 2.74
N THR A 11 12.92 -2.57 3.74
CA THR A 11 12.29 -3.74 4.35
C THR A 11 11.80 -3.52 5.78
N THR A 12 12.23 -2.43 6.43
CA THR A 12 11.82 -2.13 7.81
C THR A 12 10.95 -0.87 7.90
N ILE A 13 10.01 -0.89 8.83
CA ILE A 13 9.11 0.23 9.13
C ILE A 13 9.92 1.46 9.57
N ASN A 14 10.89 1.26 10.48
CA ASN A 14 11.70 2.36 11.01
C ASN A 14 12.49 3.09 9.93
N GLU A 15 13.08 2.36 8.97
CA GLU A 15 13.82 2.95 7.86
C GLU A 15 12.88 3.73 6.94
N MET A 16 11.73 3.15 6.55
CA MET A 16 10.75 3.80 5.71
C MET A 16 10.25 5.09 6.35
N GLN A 17 9.88 5.06 7.63
CA GLN A 17 9.45 6.25 8.36
C GLN A 17 10.55 7.32 8.47
N SER A 18 11.80 6.92 8.61
CA SER A 18 12.94 7.87 8.66
C SER A 18 13.14 8.59 7.33
N ILE A 19 13.06 7.85 6.22
CA ILE A 19 13.12 8.38 4.84
C ILE A 19 11.98 9.38 4.62
N VAL A 20 10.75 8.98 4.92
CA VAL A 20 9.56 9.83 4.76
C VAL A 20 9.69 11.12 5.55
N LYS A 21 10.04 11.05 6.84
CA LYS A 21 10.22 12.23 7.69
C LYS A 21 11.29 13.18 7.16
N GLN A 22 12.39 12.65 6.58
CA GLN A 22 13.41 13.47 5.97
C GLN A 22 12.84 14.26 4.79
N HIS A 23 12.16 13.58 3.85
CA HIS A 23 11.60 14.23 2.67
C HIS A 23 10.48 15.24 3.01
N GLN A 24 9.67 14.94 4.01
CA GLN A 24 8.64 15.88 4.50
C GLN A 24 9.28 17.15 5.08
N ARG A 25 10.41 17.06 5.79
CA ARG A 25 11.16 18.24 6.27
C ARG A 25 11.74 19.07 5.14
N GLU A 26 12.02 18.45 4.00
CA GLU A 26 12.46 19.11 2.76
C GLU A 26 11.27 19.73 1.99
N GLY A 27 10.05 19.62 2.48
CA GLY A 27 8.83 20.15 1.86
C GLY A 27 8.37 19.38 0.63
N LYS A 28 8.81 18.12 0.45
CA LYS A 28 8.45 17.29 -0.70
C LYS A 28 7.09 16.63 -0.52
N THR A 29 6.33 16.58 -1.60
CA THR A 29 5.08 15.80 -1.69
C THR A 29 5.37 14.33 -1.94
N ILE A 30 4.60 13.45 -1.28
CA ILE A 30 4.77 12.00 -1.33
C ILE A 30 3.53 11.36 -1.95
N GLY A 31 3.73 10.68 -3.09
CA GLY A 31 2.75 9.79 -3.68
C GLY A 31 2.96 8.35 -3.24
N PHE A 32 1.89 7.61 -3.03
CA PHE A 32 1.94 6.22 -2.58
C PHE A 32 1.04 5.30 -3.42
N VAL A 33 1.59 4.18 -3.86
CA VAL A 33 0.86 3.14 -4.59
C VAL A 33 0.96 1.82 -3.83
N PRO A 34 -0.04 1.47 -3.01
CA PRO A 34 -0.05 0.18 -2.32
C PRO A 34 -0.35 -0.97 -3.28
N THR A 35 0.50 -2.01 -3.24
CA THR A 35 0.32 -3.24 -4.04
C THR A 35 0.68 -4.48 -3.25
N MET A 36 0.26 -5.63 -3.75
CA MET A 36 0.72 -6.93 -3.24
C MET A 36 1.81 -7.56 -4.12
N GLY A 37 2.34 -6.83 -5.11
CA GLY A 37 3.23 -7.37 -6.14
C GLY A 37 2.45 -7.97 -7.32
N ALA A 38 3.12 -8.80 -8.14
CA ALA A 38 2.62 -9.29 -9.42
C ALA A 38 2.09 -8.13 -10.30
N LEU A 39 2.96 -7.14 -10.52
CA LEU A 39 2.60 -5.88 -11.13
C LEU A 39 2.13 -6.05 -12.58
N HIS A 40 1.09 -5.35 -12.94
CA HIS A 40 0.50 -5.32 -14.28
C HIS A 40 0.29 -3.86 -14.75
N ASP A 41 -0.14 -3.66 -15.98
CA ASP A 41 -0.27 -2.34 -16.62
C ASP A 41 -1.10 -1.33 -15.80
N GLY A 42 -2.14 -1.79 -15.09
CA GLY A 42 -2.91 -0.94 -14.18
C GLY A 42 -2.07 -0.36 -13.06
N HIS A 43 -1.25 -1.18 -12.40
CA HIS A 43 -0.31 -0.72 -11.37
C HIS A 43 0.73 0.24 -11.96
N LEU A 44 1.31 -0.10 -13.12
CA LEU A 44 2.31 0.74 -13.78
C LEU A 44 1.73 2.12 -14.19
N THR A 45 0.46 2.17 -14.56
CA THR A 45 -0.24 3.43 -14.88
C THR A 45 -0.38 4.32 -13.64
N MET A 46 -0.81 3.76 -12.50
CA MET A 46 -0.90 4.49 -11.24
C MET A 46 0.48 4.99 -10.77
N MET A 47 1.53 4.20 -10.93
CA MET A 47 2.90 4.60 -10.61
C MET A 47 3.38 5.77 -11.49
N LYS A 48 3.15 5.71 -12.80
CA LYS A 48 3.47 6.82 -13.73
C LYS A 48 2.74 8.10 -13.33
N GLN A 49 1.46 8.00 -12.97
CA GLN A 49 0.69 9.13 -12.50
C GLN A 49 1.28 9.70 -11.22
N SER A 50 1.57 8.84 -10.23
CA SER A 50 2.20 9.26 -8.98
C SER A 50 3.53 9.98 -9.20
N VAL A 51 4.42 9.44 -10.04
CA VAL A 51 5.71 10.06 -10.37
C VAL A 51 5.54 11.41 -11.07
N SER A 52 4.49 11.60 -11.86
CA SER A 52 4.24 12.87 -12.54
C SER A 52 3.61 13.95 -11.64
N GLU A 53 2.95 13.56 -10.56
CA GLU A 53 2.18 14.45 -9.69
C GLU A 53 2.89 14.78 -8.37
N ASN A 54 3.95 14.03 -8.00
CA ASN A 54 4.62 14.17 -6.70
C ASN A 54 6.14 14.28 -6.84
N ASP A 55 6.77 14.87 -5.83
CA ASP A 55 8.23 14.96 -5.74
C ASP A 55 8.88 13.62 -5.42
N LEU A 56 8.16 12.74 -4.73
CA LEU A 56 8.59 11.41 -4.31
C LEU A 56 7.47 10.40 -4.50
N THR A 57 7.79 9.26 -5.09
CA THR A 57 6.85 8.12 -5.18
C THR A 57 7.38 6.92 -4.41
N VAL A 58 6.55 6.42 -3.51
CA VAL A 58 6.74 5.16 -2.78
C VAL A 58 5.71 4.15 -3.27
N ILE A 59 6.13 2.92 -3.50
CA ILE A 59 5.20 1.80 -3.66
C ILE A 59 5.39 0.81 -2.53
N SER A 60 4.36 0.08 -2.16
CA SER A 60 4.54 -1.13 -1.34
C SER A 60 4.34 -2.38 -2.18
N ILE A 61 5.13 -3.41 -1.87
CA ILE A 61 4.94 -4.79 -2.34
C ILE A 61 4.81 -5.65 -1.09
N PHE A 62 3.57 -5.91 -0.67
CA PHE A 62 3.30 -6.68 0.54
C PHE A 62 2.05 -7.54 0.37
N VAL A 63 2.23 -8.86 0.37
CA VAL A 63 1.12 -9.82 0.37
C VAL A 63 0.59 -9.92 1.79
N ASN A 64 -0.58 -9.31 2.02
CA ASN A 64 -1.15 -9.18 3.36
C ASN A 64 -1.93 -10.44 3.78
N PRO A 65 -1.47 -11.21 4.77
CA PRO A 65 -2.17 -12.43 5.19
C PRO A 65 -3.57 -12.19 5.74
N LEU A 66 -3.82 -11.01 6.33
CA LEU A 66 -5.08 -10.70 7.00
C LEU A 66 -6.28 -10.56 6.06
N GLN A 67 -6.05 -10.38 4.76
CA GLN A 67 -7.12 -10.24 3.77
C GLN A 67 -7.44 -11.54 3.02
N PHE A 68 -6.75 -12.64 3.35
CA PHE A 68 -7.02 -13.96 2.79
C PHE A 68 -7.92 -14.76 3.74
N GLY A 69 -9.02 -15.26 3.22
CA GLY A 69 -9.92 -16.14 3.95
C GLY A 69 -9.37 -17.57 4.07
N PRO A 70 -9.98 -18.43 4.90
CA PRO A 70 -9.51 -19.77 5.14
C PRO A 70 -9.53 -20.68 3.91
N ASN A 71 -10.28 -20.31 2.88
CA ASN A 71 -10.38 -21.03 1.58
C ASN A 71 -9.58 -20.34 0.46
N GLU A 72 -8.82 -19.31 0.77
CA GLU A 72 -7.99 -18.58 -0.18
C GLU A 72 -6.52 -18.95 0.03
N ASP A 73 -5.82 -19.23 -1.05
CA ASP A 73 -4.43 -19.70 -0.98
C ASP A 73 -3.47 -18.51 -0.93
N PHE A 74 -3.13 -18.10 0.29
CA PHE A 74 -2.12 -17.08 0.55
C PHE A 74 -0.74 -17.49 0.04
N ASP A 75 -0.40 -18.78 0.14
CA ASP A 75 0.94 -19.28 -0.22
C ASP A 75 1.12 -19.33 -1.75
N ALA A 76 0.03 -19.56 -2.49
CA ALA A 76 0.04 -19.57 -3.95
C ALA A 76 0.02 -18.16 -4.59
N TYR A 77 -0.15 -17.09 -3.79
CA TYR A 77 -0.13 -15.75 -4.35
C TYR A 77 1.25 -15.46 -4.99
N PRO A 78 1.29 -14.97 -6.25
CA PRO A 78 2.55 -14.78 -6.99
C PRO A 78 3.52 -13.84 -6.27
N ARG A 79 4.75 -14.30 -6.10
CA ARG A 79 5.85 -13.52 -5.49
C ARG A 79 7.00 -13.45 -6.48
N GLN A 80 7.11 -12.34 -7.17
CA GLN A 80 8.11 -12.11 -8.24
C GLN A 80 8.83 -10.77 -8.04
N LEU A 81 9.42 -10.60 -6.84
CA LEU A 81 10.01 -9.33 -6.42
C LEU A 81 11.01 -8.75 -7.41
N ASP A 82 11.90 -9.58 -7.97
CA ASP A 82 12.93 -9.10 -8.88
C ASP A 82 12.34 -8.52 -10.17
N ASP A 83 11.31 -9.16 -10.73
CA ASP A 83 10.60 -8.69 -11.92
C ASP A 83 9.81 -7.40 -11.61
N ASP A 84 9.11 -7.38 -10.48
CA ASP A 84 8.37 -6.21 -10.00
C ASP A 84 9.30 -5.01 -9.79
N VAL A 85 10.43 -5.20 -9.11
CA VAL A 85 11.44 -4.16 -8.88
C VAL A 85 12.07 -3.69 -10.20
N ALA A 86 12.30 -4.59 -11.16
CA ALA A 86 12.81 -4.22 -12.47
C ALA A 86 11.80 -3.36 -13.27
N ALA A 87 10.50 -3.67 -13.17
CA ALA A 87 9.43 -2.88 -13.78
C ALA A 87 9.34 -1.47 -13.15
N VAL A 88 9.36 -1.41 -11.84
CA VAL A 88 9.29 -0.17 -11.05
C VAL A 88 10.47 0.76 -11.34
N LYS A 89 11.67 0.21 -11.50
CA LYS A 89 12.89 0.97 -11.83
C LYS A 89 12.74 1.76 -13.13
N LYS A 90 12.13 1.17 -14.15
CA LYS A 90 11.90 1.83 -15.45
C LYS A 90 10.99 3.05 -15.35
N LEU A 91 10.16 3.13 -14.30
CA LEU A 91 9.20 4.20 -14.06
C LEU A 91 9.75 5.33 -13.17
N GLN A 92 10.99 5.23 -12.70
CA GLN A 92 11.62 6.22 -11.82
C GLN A 92 10.93 6.37 -10.46
N VAL A 93 10.28 5.31 -9.96
CA VAL A 93 9.80 5.25 -8.59
C VAL A 93 10.97 5.33 -7.62
N ASP A 94 10.84 6.09 -6.56
CA ASP A 94 11.95 6.37 -5.65
C ASP A 94 12.23 5.24 -4.67
N TYR A 95 11.18 4.69 -4.04
CA TYR A 95 11.32 3.64 -3.03
C TYR A 95 10.27 2.53 -3.21
N VAL A 96 10.73 1.30 -2.95
CA VAL A 96 9.90 0.11 -2.84
C VAL A 96 9.89 -0.31 -1.37
N PHE A 97 8.76 -0.24 -0.70
CA PHE A 97 8.60 -0.76 0.65
C PHE A 97 8.14 -2.22 0.58
N HIS A 98 9.03 -3.13 0.96
CA HIS A 98 8.81 -4.58 0.92
C HIS A 98 9.10 -5.22 2.28
N PRO A 99 8.22 -4.98 3.28
CA PRO A 99 8.39 -5.57 4.60
C PRO A 99 8.02 -7.05 4.60
N SER A 100 8.58 -7.81 5.55
CA SER A 100 8.11 -9.16 5.85
C SER A 100 6.79 -9.15 6.63
N VAL A 101 6.13 -10.32 6.72
CA VAL A 101 4.94 -10.46 7.58
C VAL A 101 5.28 -10.19 9.03
N ASP A 102 6.44 -10.69 9.52
CA ASP A 102 6.89 -10.46 10.89
C ASP A 102 7.22 -9.00 11.18
N GLU A 103 7.71 -8.25 10.20
CA GLU A 103 7.89 -6.80 10.34
C GLU A 103 6.57 -6.05 10.45
N MET A 104 5.58 -6.46 9.64
CA MET A 104 4.26 -5.82 9.66
C MET A 104 3.40 -6.27 10.85
N TYR A 105 3.53 -7.52 11.26
CA TYR A 105 2.73 -8.14 12.32
C TYR A 105 3.64 -9.01 13.20
N PRO A 106 4.49 -8.40 14.06
CA PRO A 106 5.44 -9.13 14.91
C PRO A 106 4.74 -9.96 15.99
N GLU A 107 3.50 -9.66 16.27
CA GLU A 107 2.64 -10.36 17.24
C GLU A 107 1.18 -10.30 16.79
N GLU A 108 0.31 -11.07 17.41
CA GLU A 108 -1.13 -11.01 17.15
C GLU A 108 -1.68 -9.61 17.42
N LEU A 109 -2.55 -9.12 16.51
CA LEU A 109 -3.15 -7.80 16.66
C LEU A 109 -4.06 -7.73 17.88
N GLY A 110 -3.74 -6.85 18.81
CA GLY A 110 -4.59 -6.56 19.97
C GLY A 110 -5.76 -5.62 19.65
N ILE A 111 -5.76 -4.96 18.49
CA ILE A 111 -6.81 -4.03 18.05
C ILE A 111 -7.23 -4.41 16.64
N HIS A 112 -8.54 -4.55 16.43
CA HIS A 112 -9.13 -4.94 15.16
C HIS A 112 -10.02 -3.82 14.61
N LEU A 113 -9.82 -3.47 13.33
CA LEU A 113 -10.71 -2.59 12.60
C LEU A 113 -11.87 -3.41 12.03
N LYS A 114 -13.10 -2.94 12.24
CA LYS A 114 -14.30 -3.53 11.63
C LYS A 114 -14.86 -2.60 10.58
N VAL A 115 -15.24 -3.16 9.43
CA VAL A 115 -15.95 -2.45 8.37
C VAL A 115 -17.45 -2.69 8.55
N GLY A 116 -18.23 -1.62 8.40
CA GLY A 116 -19.69 -1.71 8.53
C GLY A 116 -20.36 -2.34 7.31
N HIS A 117 -21.56 -1.84 6.98
CA HIS A 117 -22.39 -2.39 5.90
C HIS A 117 -21.68 -2.53 4.54
N LEU A 118 -20.71 -1.65 4.24
CA LEU A 118 -19.95 -1.73 2.99
C LEU A 118 -19.20 -3.05 2.77
N ALA A 119 -18.83 -3.76 3.85
CA ALA A 119 -18.20 -5.08 3.75
C ALA A 119 -19.20 -6.26 3.79
N GLN A 120 -20.50 -5.99 3.85
CA GLN A 120 -21.54 -7.02 3.93
C GLN A 120 -22.26 -7.25 2.59
N VAL A 121 -21.89 -6.53 1.57
CA VAL A 121 -22.49 -6.58 0.23
C VAL A 121 -21.45 -6.92 -0.83
N LEU A 122 -21.89 -7.32 -2.02
CA LEU A 122 -21.03 -7.59 -3.18
C LEU A 122 -19.87 -8.55 -2.82
N GLU A 123 -18.63 -8.17 -3.12
CA GLU A 123 -17.43 -8.97 -2.83
C GLU A 123 -17.28 -9.24 -1.32
N GLY A 124 -17.59 -8.26 -0.47
CA GLY A 124 -17.51 -8.42 0.98
C GLY A 124 -18.44 -9.50 1.54
N ALA A 125 -19.61 -9.69 0.95
CA ALA A 125 -20.52 -10.78 1.31
C ALA A 125 -19.97 -12.17 0.92
N GLN A 126 -19.15 -12.24 -0.13
CA GLN A 126 -18.52 -13.47 -0.61
C GLN A 126 -17.20 -13.79 0.08
N ARG A 127 -16.53 -12.77 0.62
CA ARG A 127 -15.21 -12.87 1.27
C ARG A 127 -15.24 -12.31 2.69
N PRO A 128 -15.88 -12.99 3.66
CA PRO A 128 -15.95 -12.51 5.04
C PRO A 128 -14.55 -12.24 5.64
N GLY A 129 -14.35 -11.06 6.22
CA GLY A 129 -13.08 -10.64 6.83
C GLY A 129 -12.08 -10.03 5.84
N HIS A 130 -12.29 -10.14 4.54
CA HIS A 130 -11.38 -9.61 3.53
C HIS A 130 -11.15 -8.09 3.69
N PHE A 131 -12.22 -7.31 3.78
CA PHE A 131 -12.11 -5.86 3.86
C PHE A 131 -11.61 -5.37 5.23
N GLU A 132 -11.83 -6.11 6.31
CA GLU A 132 -11.18 -5.88 7.60
C GLU A 132 -9.66 -6.01 7.49
N GLY A 133 -9.18 -7.02 6.76
CA GLY A 133 -7.77 -7.18 6.44
C GLY A 133 -7.23 -6.03 5.58
N VAL A 134 -8.00 -5.61 4.57
CA VAL A 134 -7.62 -4.49 3.68
C VAL A 134 -7.51 -3.18 4.45
N VAL A 135 -8.51 -2.80 5.25
CA VAL A 135 -8.45 -1.53 6.01
C VAL A 135 -7.33 -1.56 7.05
N THR A 136 -7.06 -2.71 7.64
CA THR A 136 -5.99 -2.87 8.62
C THR A 136 -4.63 -2.59 7.98
N VAL A 137 -4.31 -3.25 6.85
CA VAL A 137 -3.03 -3.05 6.17
C VAL A 137 -2.90 -1.66 5.57
N VAL A 138 -3.95 -1.14 4.93
CA VAL A 138 -3.90 0.20 4.31
C VAL A 138 -3.74 1.29 5.37
N ASN A 139 -4.47 1.20 6.49
CA ASN A 139 -4.29 2.13 7.61
C ASN A 139 -2.85 2.08 8.15
N LYS A 140 -2.29 0.89 8.33
CA LYS A 140 -0.90 0.72 8.79
C LYS A 140 0.10 1.31 7.79
N LEU A 141 -0.06 1.02 6.50
CA LEU A 141 0.80 1.57 5.43
C LEU A 141 0.70 3.10 5.37
N PHE A 142 -0.48 3.69 5.53
CA PHE A 142 -0.65 5.14 5.57
C PHE A 142 0.06 5.77 6.77
N ASN A 143 0.05 5.13 7.94
CA ASN A 143 0.79 5.61 9.11
C ASN A 143 2.31 5.43 8.97
N ILE A 144 2.78 4.50 8.14
CA ILE A 144 4.21 4.30 7.86
C ILE A 144 4.71 5.30 6.82
N VAL A 145 4.00 5.41 5.69
CA VAL A 145 4.42 6.21 4.53
C VAL A 145 3.97 7.66 4.62
N GLN A 146 2.86 7.93 5.33
CA GLN A 146 2.29 9.27 5.50
C GLN A 146 2.18 10.05 4.17
N PRO A 147 1.52 9.50 3.14
CA PRO A 147 1.49 10.10 1.83
C PRO A 147 0.56 11.32 1.75
N ASP A 148 0.89 12.28 0.86
CA ASP A 148 -0.02 13.35 0.47
C ASP A 148 -1.08 12.82 -0.51
N TYR A 149 -0.69 11.91 -1.42
CA TYR A 149 -1.55 11.31 -2.43
C TYR A 149 -1.40 9.79 -2.43
N ALA A 150 -2.51 9.07 -2.42
CA ALA A 150 -2.53 7.61 -2.55
C ALA A 150 -3.35 7.19 -3.77
N TYR A 151 -2.87 6.18 -4.50
CA TYR A 151 -3.41 5.77 -5.79
C TYR A 151 -3.99 4.37 -5.71
N PHE A 152 -5.25 4.22 -6.12
CA PHE A 152 -5.98 2.95 -6.12
C PHE A 152 -6.67 2.72 -7.47
N GLY A 153 -6.76 1.47 -7.90
CA GLY A 153 -7.43 1.13 -9.14
C GLY A 153 -8.96 1.20 -9.03
N LYS A 154 -9.63 1.85 -10.00
CA LYS A 154 -11.10 1.87 -10.10
C LYS A 154 -11.73 0.50 -10.32
N LYS A 155 -10.96 -0.47 -10.80
CA LYS A 155 -11.42 -1.84 -10.97
C LYS A 155 -11.98 -2.41 -9.66
N ASP A 156 -11.33 -2.10 -8.54
CA ASP A 156 -11.71 -2.57 -7.21
C ASP A 156 -12.56 -1.49 -6.50
N ALA A 157 -13.70 -1.13 -7.13
CA ALA A 157 -14.53 0.00 -6.72
C ALA A 157 -15.04 -0.09 -5.27
N GLN A 158 -15.36 -1.30 -4.79
CA GLN A 158 -15.79 -1.50 -3.40
C GLN A 158 -14.63 -1.27 -2.43
N GLN A 159 -13.44 -1.77 -2.74
CA GLN A 159 -12.23 -1.50 -1.96
C GLN A 159 -11.95 0.01 -1.90
N LEU A 160 -12.01 0.70 -3.04
CA LEU A 160 -11.81 2.15 -3.10
C LEU A 160 -12.79 2.88 -2.18
N ALA A 161 -14.10 2.57 -2.25
CA ALA A 161 -15.13 3.20 -1.41
C ALA A 161 -14.87 2.95 0.09
N ILE A 162 -14.42 1.75 0.46
CA ILE A 162 -14.10 1.40 1.84
C ILE A 162 -12.85 2.16 2.33
N VAL A 163 -11.80 2.25 1.51
CA VAL A 163 -10.59 3.03 1.84
C VAL A 163 -10.90 4.52 1.96
N GLU A 164 -11.73 5.09 1.06
CA GLU A 164 -12.20 6.47 1.19
C GLU A 164 -12.96 6.71 2.49
N LYS A 165 -13.82 5.77 2.88
CA LYS A 165 -14.57 5.85 4.14
C LYS A 165 -13.61 5.78 5.34
N MET A 166 -12.63 4.88 5.31
CA MET A 166 -11.60 4.77 6.34
C MET A 166 -10.81 6.08 6.49
N VAL A 167 -10.39 6.69 5.40
CA VAL A 167 -9.67 7.99 5.45
C VAL A 167 -10.52 9.08 6.09
N LYS A 168 -11.82 9.15 5.76
CA LYS A 168 -12.74 10.11 6.36
C LYS A 168 -12.98 9.89 7.85
N ASP A 169 -13.07 8.61 8.26
CA ASP A 169 -13.42 8.26 9.64
C ASP A 169 -12.22 8.34 10.60
N PHE A 170 -11.04 7.99 10.15
CA PHE A 170 -9.86 7.87 11.00
C PHE A 170 -8.80 8.96 10.79
N ASN A 171 -8.85 9.71 9.68
CA ASN A 171 -7.87 10.72 9.34
C ASN A 171 -6.41 10.25 9.57
N PRO A 172 -6.01 9.07 9.02
CA PRO A 172 -4.71 8.45 9.30
C PRO A 172 -3.53 9.31 8.86
N VAL A 173 -3.78 10.27 7.98
CA VAL A 173 -2.83 11.28 7.50
C VAL A 173 -3.56 12.60 7.35
N SER A 174 -2.86 13.73 7.51
CA SER A 174 -3.48 15.05 7.56
C SER A 174 -4.20 15.44 6.26
N TYR A 175 -3.72 14.99 5.10
CA TYR A 175 -4.27 15.31 3.78
C TYR A 175 -3.92 14.23 2.76
N THR A 176 -4.53 13.05 2.85
CA THR A 176 -4.38 12.05 1.78
C THR A 176 -5.47 12.24 0.74
N HIS A 177 -5.08 12.57 -0.48
CA HIS A 177 -5.97 12.58 -1.63
C HIS A 177 -5.92 11.21 -2.31
N LEU A 178 -7.08 10.53 -2.40
CA LEU A 178 -7.17 9.30 -3.17
C LEU A 178 -7.33 9.63 -4.66
N ARG A 179 -6.52 8.96 -5.49
CA ARG A 179 -6.59 9.00 -6.94
C ARG A 179 -7.05 7.63 -7.46
N ALA A 180 -7.87 7.63 -8.47
CA ALA A 180 -8.45 6.41 -9.01
C ALA A 180 -8.36 6.35 -10.54
#